data_f9ba314a3e43cd5efa99cb4641edc9ce
#
_entry.id   f9ba314a3e43cd5efa99cb4641edc9ce
#
_cell.length_a   1.000
_cell.length_b   1.000
_cell.length_c   1.000
_cell.angle_alpha   90.00
_cell.angle_beta   90.00
_cell.angle_gamma   90.00
#
_symmetry.space_group_name_H-M   'P 1'
#
loop_
_entity.id
_entity.type
_entity.pdbx_description
1 polymer ?
#
loop_
_entity_poly.entity_id
_entity_poly.type
_entity_poly.pdbx_seq_one_letter_code
_entity_poly.pdbx_strand_id
1 'polypeptide(L)'
;MESSEFFQASIVDGDILSIVLRGDLDSASTPEFENLIKQHLDAGHNKIIIDCQYMGYISSLGLGSLVALQTRLRRKGGAVKLCAIQGPVMQVLKLVRLDSVLDIYGDREFARKSFQEQT
;
A
#
# COMPACT_ATOMS: atom_id res chain seq x y z
N MET A 1 11.21 -17.39 -9.30
CA MET A 1 11.19 -16.00 -9.07
C MET A 1 11.58 -15.65 -7.64
N GLU A 2 12.40 -14.68 -7.48
CA GLU A 2 12.90 -14.34 -6.16
C GLU A 2 12.04 -13.27 -5.52
N SER A 3 11.74 -13.46 -4.27
CA SER A 3 11.10 -12.41 -3.50
C SER A 3 12.17 -11.46 -3.02
N SER A 4 11.87 -10.18 -3.11
CA SER A 4 12.74 -9.15 -2.55
C SER A 4 12.72 -9.24 -1.03
N GLU A 5 13.84 -8.96 -0.39
CA GLU A 5 13.88 -8.85 1.06
C GLU A 5 13.07 -7.65 1.54
N PHE A 6 12.89 -6.67 0.67
CA PHE A 6 12.16 -5.45 1.00
C PHE A 6 10.64 -5.64 0.91
N PHE A 7 10.18 -6.53 0.05
CA PHE A 7 8.76 -6.74 -0.16
C PHE A 7 8.40 -8.19 0.10
N GLN A 8 7.26 -8.38 0.73
CA GLN A 8 6.71 -9.71 0.93
C GLN A 8 5.22 -9.65 0.66
N ALA A 9 4.75 -10.46 -0.29
CA ALA A 9 3.35 -10.45 -0.69
C ALA A 9 2.71 -11.79 -0.39
N SER A 10 1.45 -11.75 0.02
CA SER A 10 0.66 -12.95 0.24
C SER A 10 -0.81 -12.63 -0.02
N ILE A 11 -1.58 -13.65 -0.36
CA ILE A 11 -3.01 -13.48 -0.57
C ILE A 11 -3.71 -13.79 0.74
N VAL A 12 -4.62 -12.88 1.14
CA VAL A 12 -5.44 -13.06 2.33
C VAL A 12 -6.89 -12.87 1.95
N ASP A 13 -7.78 -13.64 2.57
CA ASP A 13 -9.22 -13.52 2.39
C ASP A 13 -9.62 -13.55 0.91
N GLY A 14 -9.28 -14.65 0.25
CA GLY A 14 -9.70 -14.85 -1.14
C GLY A 14 -8.93 -14.01 -2.12
N ASP A 15 -9.45 -12.82 -2.46
CA ASP A 15 -8.87 -12.00 -3.51
C ASP A 15 -8.09 -10.80 -3.01
N ILE A 16 -7.93 -10.64 -1.70
CA ILE A 16 -7.17 -9.51 -1.13
C ILE A 16 -5.69 -9.87 -1.08
N LEU A 17 -4.87 -9.04 -1.68
CA LEU A 17 -3.43 -9.20 -1.66
C LEU A 17 -2.84 -8.30 -0.58
N SER A 18 -2.05 -8.88 0.31
CA SER A 18 -1.36 -8.13 1.36
C SER A 18 0.13 -8.06 1.03
N ILE A 19 0.68 -6.86 1.12
CA ILE A 19 2.10 -6.62 0.87
C ILE A 19 2.69 -5.98 2.12
N VAL A 20 3.77 -6.55 2.62
CA VAL A 20 4.52 -5.97 3.74
C VAL A 20 5.74 -5.26 3.19
N LEU A 21 5.86 -3.96 3.50
CA LEU A 21 7.07 -3.20 3.18
C LEU A 21 8.04 -3.34 4.35
N ARG A 22 9.25 -3.78 4.06
CA ARG A 22 10.24 -4.02 5.11
C ARG A 22 11.26 -2.91 5.20
N GLY A 23 10.92 -1.73 4.72
CA GLY A 23 11.79 -0.57 4.76
C GLY A 23 11.07 0.64 4.24
N ASP A 24 11.84 1.68 3.96
CA ASP A 24 11.33 2.98 3.56
C ASP A 24 10.99 3.01 2.08
N LEU A 25 10.03 3.85 1.70
CA LEU A 25 9.75 4.15 0.30
C LEU A 25 10.47 5.42 -0.07
N ASP A 26 11.67 5.28 -0.61
CA ASP A 26 12.49 6.39 -1.04
C ASP A 26 12.67 6.35 -2.55
N SER A 27 13.56 7.20 -3.09
CA SER A 27 13.74 7.27 -4.53
C SER A 27 14.34 5.99 -5.11
N ALA A 28 15.07 5.22 -4.31
CA ALA A 28 15.66 3.97 -4.78
C ALA A 28 14.68 2.80 -4.72
N SER A 29 13.89 2.69 -3.66
CA SER A 29 12.99 1.56 -3.47
C SER A 29 11.64 1.73 -4.16
N THR A 30 11.21 2.97 -4.42
CA THR A 30 9.91 3.20 -5.05
C THR A 30 9.78 2.56 -6.42
N PRO A 31 10.79 2.62 -7.32
CA PRO A 31 10.67 1.91 -8.59
C PRO A 31 10.52 0.41 -8.44
N GLU A 32 11.19 -0.20 -7.44
CA GLU A 32 11.02 -1.63 -7.17
C GLU A 32 9.61 -1.92 -6.70
N PHE A 33 9.09 -1.06 -5.83
CA PHE A 33 7.72 -1.19 -5.35
C PHE A 33 6.74 -1.12 -6.53
N GLU A 34 6.94 -0.16 -7.43
CA GLU A 34 6.05 0.00 -8.58
C GLU A 34 6.10 -1.22 -9.50
N ASN A 35 7.28 -1.81 -9.68
CA ASN A 35 7.39 -3.04 -10.47
C ASN A 35 6.64 -4.19 -9.83
N LEU A 36 6.75 -4.36 -8.52
CA LEU A 36 6.04 -5.41 -7.81
C LEU A 36 4.53 -5.24 -7.95
N ILE A 37 4.07 -4.01 -7.75
CA ILE A 37 2.64 -3.70 -7.87
C ILE A 37 2.15 -4.00 -9.29
N LYS A 38 2.93 -3.61 -10.30
CA LYS A 38 2.54 -3.85 -11.68
C LYS A 38 2.34 -5.33 -11.95
N GLN A 39 3.25 -6.17 -11.44
CA GLN A 39 3.13 -7.62 -11.61
C GLN A 39 1.82 -8.14 -11.03
N HIS A 40 1.45 -7.67 -9.86
CA HIS A 40 0.21 -8.12 -9.23
C HIS A 40 -1.03 -7.58 -9.91
N LEU A 41 -0.98 -6.35 -10.40
CA LEU A 41 -2.09 -5.80 -11.17
C LEU A 41 -2.29 -6.57 -12.48
N ASP A 42 -1.18 -6.93 -13.14
CA ASP A 42 -1.25 -7.71 -14.37
C ASP A 42 -1.81 -9.10 -14.11
N ALA A 43 -1.63 -9.62 -12.89
CA ALA A 43 -2.19 -10.90 -12.49
C ALA A 43 -3.67 -10.81 -12.07
N GLY A 44 -4.25 -9.61 -12.07
CA GLY A 44 -5.66 -9.42 -11.80
C GLY A 44 -6.02 -8.95 -10.41
N HIS A 45 -5.03 -8.71 -9.55
CA HIS A 45 -5.32 -8.23 -8.19
C HIS A 45 -5.69 -6.76 -8.23
N ASN A 46 -6.81 -6.41 -7.60
CA ASN A 46 -7.22 -5.02 -7.49
C ASN A 46 -7.64 -4.63 -6.07
N LYS A 47 -7.51 -5.53 -5.11
CA LYS A 47 -7.73 -5.24 -3.70
C LYS A 47 -6.42 -5.50 -2.97
N ILE A 48 -5.78 -4.43 -2.52
CA ILE A 48 -4.41 -4.52 -1.99
C ILE A 48 -4.35 -3.84 -0.63
N ILE A 49 -3.72 -4.53 0.32
CA ILE A 49 -3.37 -3.96 1.63
C ILE A 49 -1.86 -3.83 1.68
N ILE A 50 -1.38 -2.65 2.06
CA ILE A 50 0.05 -2.43 2.24
C ILE A 50 0.31 -2.20 3.73
N ASP A 51 1.07 -3.11 4.32
CA ASP A 51 1.46 -3.04 5.73
C ASP A 51 2.73 -2.22 5.82
N CYS A 52 2.65 -1.10 6.52
CA CYS A 52 3.71 -0.09 6.57
C CYS A 52 4.42 -0.04 7.92
N GLN A 53 4.30 -1.09 8.74
CA GLN A 53 4.84 -1.04 10.11
C GLN A 53 6.36 -0.88 10.15
N TYR A 54 7.05 -1.27 9.08
CA TYR A 54 8.51 -1.16 9.03
C TYR A 54 8.98 0.06 8.24
N MET A 55 8.06 0.92 7.80
CA MET A 55 8.41 2.09 7.01
C MET A 55 8.54 3.30 7.93
N GLY A 56 9.78 3.80 8.08
CA GLY A 56 10.04 4.97 8.91
C GLY A 56 10.15 6.27 8.14
N TYR A 57 10.15 6.20 6.81
CA TYR A 57 10.31 7.38 5.95
C TYR A 57 9.64 7.11 4.61
N ILE A 58 9.06 8.15 4.05
CA ILE A 58 8.51 8.09 2.70
C ILE A 58 8.87 9.36 1.95
N SER A 59 9.39 9.20 0.74
CA SER A 59 9.76 10.33 -0.12
C SER A 59 8.54 10.83 -0.89
N SER A 60 8.69 12.00 -1.51
CA SER A 60 7.62 12.52 -2.36
C SER A 60 7.33 11.59 -3.53
N LEU A 61 8.36 10.92 -4.04
CA LEU A 61 8.16 9.92 -5.10
C LEU A 61 7.29 8.77 -4.59
N GLY A 62 7.56 8.28 -3.37
CA GLY A 62 6.76 7.24 -2.76
C GLY A 62 5.32 7.67 -2.51
N LEU A 63 5.14 8.89 -2.02
CA LEU A 63 3.79 9.44 -1.82
C LEU A 63 3.02 9.49 -3.13
N GLY A 64 3.65 10.01 -4.18
CA GLY A 64 3.01 10.07 -5.49
C GLY A 64 2.65 8.70 -6.02
N SER A 65 3.51 7.72 -5.78
CA SER A 65 3.25 6.36 -6.21
C SER A 65 2.02 5.76 -5.53
N LEU A 66 1.87 6.00 -4.23
CA LEU A 66 0.69 5.50 -3.50
C LEU A 66 -0.60 6.16 -3.97
N VAL A 67 -0.56 7.46 -4.20
CA VAL A 67 -1.74 8.19 -4.69
C VAL A 67 -2.13 7.70 -6.08
N ALA A 68 -1.14 7.52 -6.95
CA ALA A 68 -1.39 7.04 -8.31
C ALA A 68 -1.97 5.64 -8.29
N LEU A 69 -1.47 4.78 -7.40
CA LEU A 69 -1.97 3.43 -7.27
C LEU A 69 -3.43 3.43 -6.83
N GLN A 70 -3.77 4.25 -5.85
CA GLN A 70 -5.15 4.34 -5.37
C GLN A 70 -6.09 4.79 -6.49
N THR A 71 -5.69 5.82 -7.23
CA THR A 71 -6.51 6.30 -8.34
C THR A 71 -6.73 5.21 -9.36
N ARG A 72 -5.66 4.49 -9.70
CA ARG A 72 -5.71 3.43 -10.71
C ARG A 72 -6.63 2.29 -10.27
N LEU A 73 -6.50 1.86 -9.02
CA LEU A 73 -7.30 0.75 -8.53
C LEU A 73 -8.78 1.10 -8.40
N ARG A 74 -9.08 2.32 -7.97
CA ARG A 74 -10.48 2.75 -7.85
C ARG A 74 -11.18 2.75 -9.20
N ARG A 75 -10.46 3.05 -10.27
CA ARG A 75 -11.03 2.98 -11.62
C ARG A 75 -11.37 1.56 -12.03
N LYS A 76 -10.74 0.56 -11.39
CA LYS A 76 -10.99 -0.85 -11.68
C LYS A 76 -11.93 -1.49 -10.66
N GLY A 77 -12.57 -0.69 -9.82
CA GLY A 77 -13.48 -1.22 -8.81
C GLY A 77 -12.80 -1.77 -7.58
N GLY A 78 -11.49 -1.52 -7.43
CA GLY A 78 -10.73 -1.95 -6.27
C GLY A 78 -10.25 -0.80 -5.41
N ALA A 79 -9.23 -1.07 -4.61
CA ALA A 79 -8.64 -0.06 -3.74
C ALA A 79 -7.32 -0.55 -3.19
N VAL A 80 -6.46 0.40 -2.81
CA VAL A 80 -5.31 0.13 -1.97
C VAL A 80 -5.58 0.73 -0.59
N LYS A 81 -5.30 -0.06 0.44
CA LYS A 81 -5.50 0.37 1.82
C LYS A 81 -4.18 0.21 2.56
N LEU A 82 -3.83 1.24 3.33
CA LEU A 82 -2.57 1.25 4.07
C LEU A 82 -2.87 0.94 5.53
N CYS A 83 -1.97 0.24 6.19
CA CYS A 83 -2.13 -0.03 7.61
C CYS A 83 -0.82 0.09 8.35
N ALA A 84 -0.91 0.30 9.66
CA ALA A 84 0.23 0.37 10.57
C ALA A 84 1.23 1.48 10.20
N ILE A 85 0.73 2.62 9.74
CA ILE A 85 1.57 3.77 9.43
C ILE A 85 2.22 4.26 10.71
N GLN A 86 3.55 4.41 10.70
CA GLN A 86 4.29 4.88 11.87
C GLN A 86 4.14 6.39 12.05
N GLY A 87 4.31 6.86 13.29
CA GLY A 87 4.07 8.26 13.64
C GLY A 87 4.75 9.27 12.73
N PRO A 88 6.09 9.15 12.50
CA PRO A 88 6.77 10.12 11.63
C PRO A 88 6.20 10.19 10.22
N VAL A 89 5.83 9.03 9.64
CA VAL A 89 5.23 9.01 8.31
C VAL A 89 3.82 9.59 8.35
N MET A 90 3.05 9.26 9.39
CA MET A 90 1.71 9.81 9.53
C MET A 90 1.74 11.33 9.63
N GLN A 91 2.75 11.89 10.34
CA GLN A 91 2.89 13.34 10.41
C GLN A 91 3.10 13.96 9.04
N VAL A 92 3.92 13.32 8.20
CA VAL A 92 4.13 13.80 6.83
C VAL A 92 2.83 13.77 6.04
N LEU A 93 2.09 12.66 6.14
CA LEU A 93 0.83 12.53 5.43
C LEU A 93 -0.16 13.62 5.83
N LYS A 94 -0.23 13.94 7.12
CA LYS A 94 -1.11 14.98 7.60
C LYS A 94 -0.67 16.37 7.12
N LEU A 95 0.64 16.62 7.11
CA LEU A 95 1.16 17.90 6.65
C LEU A 95 0.81 18.18 5.20
N VAL A 96 0.86 17.16 4.35
CA VAL A 96 0.55 17.31 2.93
C VAL A 96 -0.90 16.96 2.61
N ARG A 97 -1.71 16.68 3.65
CA ARG A 97 -3.14 16.42 3.55
C ARG A 97 -3.49 15.17 2.75
N LEU A 98 -2.60 14.19 2.73
CA LEU A 98 -2.87 12.92 2.08
C LEU A 98 -3.55 11.93 3.01
N ASP A 99 -3.61 12.19 4.31
CA ASP A 99 -4.32 11.34 5.25
C ASP A 99 -5.83 11.28 4.98
N SER A 100 -6.36 12.29 4.27
CA SER A 100 -7.76 12.28 3.87
C SER A 100 -7.97 11.72 2.46
N VAL A 101 -6.90 11.54 1.70
CA VAL A 101 -6.96 11.01 0.34
C VAL A 101 -6.71 9.50 0.32
N LEU A 102 -5.76 9.04 1.14
CA LEU A 102 -5.41 7.64 1.22
C LEU A 102 -6.26 6.95 2.29
N ASP A 103 -6.61 5.69 2.05
CA ASP A 103 -7.37 4.89 3.02
C ASP A 103 -6.38 4.28 4.00
N ILE A 104 -6.39 4.76 5.25
CA ILE A 104 -5.41 4.38 6.26
C ILE A 104 -6.14 3.73 7.45
N TYR A 105 -5.61 2.61 7.91
CA TYR A 105 -6.17 1.83 9.01
C TYR A 105 -5.10 1.54 10.04
N GLY A 106 -5.51 1.29 11.28
CA GLY A 106 -4.57 1.03 12.35
C GLY A 106 -3.78 -0.24 12.17
N ASP A 107 -4.42 -1.29 11.68
CA ASP A 107 -3.73 -2.56 11.44
C ASP A 107 -4.34 -3.27 10.24
N ARG A 108 -3.72 -4.40 9.87
CA ARG A 108 -4.11 -5.14 8.68
C ARG A 108 -5.53 -5.71 8.80
N GLU A 109 -5.93 -6.10 10.00
CA GLU A 109 -7.25 -6.69 10.21
C GLU A 109 -8.36 -5.66 9.94
N PHE A 110 -8.18 -4.44 10.41
CA PHE A 110 -9.15 -3.38 10.11
C PHE A 110 -9.22 -3.10 8.61
N ALA A 111 -8.07 -3.07 7.95
CA ALA A 111 -8.03 -2.85 6.50
C ALA A 111 -8.76 -3.99 5.77
N ARG A 112 -8.51 -5.23 6.19
CA ARG A 112 -9.15 -6.39 5.59
C ARG A 112 -10.66 -6.33 5.76
N LYS A 113 -11.12 -6.02 6.96
CA LYS A 113 -12.56 -5.94 7.22
C LYS A 113 -13.23 -4.85 6.41
N SER A 114 -12.53 -3.74 6.18
CA SER A 114 -13.13 -2.65 5.41
C SER A 114 -13.38 -3.04 3.96
N PHE A 115 -12.61 -3.96 3.40
CA PHE A 115 -12.90 -4.50 2.08
C PHE A 115 -14.19 -5.30 2.08
N GLN A 116 -14.44 -6.06 3.13
CA GLN A 116 -15.64 -6.88 3.21
C GLN A 116 -16.90 -6.05 3.42
N GLU A 117 -16.77 -4.93 4.10
CA GLU A 117 -17.90 -4.06 4.39
C GLU A 117 -18.36 -3.24 3.20
N GLN A 118 -17.61 -3.27 2.10
CA GLN A 118 -17.92 -2.49 0.91
C GLN A 118 -18.76 -3.23 -0.11
N THR A 119 -19.28 -4.38 0.23
CA THR A 119 -20.12 -5.15 -0.69
C THR A 119 -21.56 -4.61 -0.77
#